data_54b8f2d0bc8219e2f2b59a5eedbf42f4
#
_entry.id   54b8f2d0bc8219e2f2b59a5eedbf42f4
#
_cell.length_a   1.000
_cell.length_b   1.000
_cell.length_c   1.000
_cell.angle_alpha   90.00
_cell.angle_beta   90.00
_cell.angle_gamma   90.00
#
_symmetry.space_group_name_H-M   'P 1'
#
loop_
_entity.id
_entity.type
_entity.pdbx_description
1 polymer ?
#
loop_
_entity_poly.entity_id
_entity_poly.type
_entity_poly.pdbx_seq_one_letter_code
_entity_poly.pdbx_strand_id
1 'polypeptide(L)' 'MSSVVDKINRTIYRDYPLYKGVKPKVSENSKGELLLVYETKEKTADGLSLPLQLRVKADAAGEIRSVSGSK' A
#
# COMPACT_ATOMS: atom_id res chain seq x y z
N MET A 1 -0.09 -18.27 -2.16
CA MET A 1 0.15 -17.02 -2.84
C MET A 1 -1.12 -16.34 -3.21
N SER A 2 -1.21 -15.08 -2.94
CA SER A 2 -2.44 -14.37 -3.17
C SER A 2 -2.37 -13.56 -4.45
N SER A 3 -3.05 -13.99 -5.49
CA SER A 3 -3.17 -13.22 -6.72
C SER A 3 -3.90 -11.90 -6.48
N VAL A 4 -4.71 -11.85 -5.42
CA VAL A 4 -5.42 -10.65 -5.02
C VAL A 4 -4.43 -9.57 -4.56
N VAL A 5 -3.44 -9.95 -3.75
CA VAL A 5 -2.43 -9.02 -3.30
C VAL A 5 -1.59 -8.53 -4.49
N ASP A 6 -1.25 -9.41 -5.40
CA ASP A 6 -0.49 -9.04 -6.59
C ASP A 6 -1.25 -8.03 -7.45
N LYS A 7 -2.54 -8.22 -7.58
CA LYS A 7 -3.40 -7.31 -8.33
C LYS A 7 -3.42 -5.93 -7.70
N ILE A 8 -3.55 -5.88 -6.37
CA ILE A 8 -3.55 -4.62 -5.63
C ILE A 8 -2.19 -3.93 -5.76
N ASN A 9 -1.10 -4.70 -5.58
CA ASN A 9 0.25 -4.15 -5.73
C ASN A 9 0.46 -3.51 -7.08
N ARG A 10 0.00 -4.17 -8.13
CA ARG A 10 0.17 -3.67 -9.49
C ARG A 10 -0.52 -2.32 -9.67
N THR A 11 -1.72 -2.18 -9.13
CA THR A 11 -2.47 -0.92 -9.18
C THR A 11 -1.76 0.17 -8.39
N ILE A 12 -1.31 -0.16 -7.17
CA ILE A 12 -0.64 0.81 -6.31
C ILE A 12 0.68 1.27 -6.91
N TYR A 13 1.46 0.35 -7.46
CA TYR A 13 2.74 0.72 -8.06
C TYR A 13 2.56 1.61 -9.29
N ARG A 14 1.48 1.43 -10.02
CA ARG A 14 1.17 2.25 -11.17
C ARG A 14 0.73 3.65 -10.76
N ASP A 15 -0.18 3.73 -9.78
CA ASP A 15 -0.77 4.99 -9.36
C ASP A 15 0.11 5.76 -8.36
N TYR A 16 0.94 5.05 -7.62
CA TYR A 16 1.80 5.63 -6.59
C TYR A 16 3.22 5.14 -6.78
N PRO A 17 3.94 5.70 -7.74
CA PRO A 17 5.29 5.21 -8.09
C PRO A 17 6.30 5.30 -6.95
N LEU A 18 6.05 6.14 -5.93
CA LEU A 18 6.92 6.18 -4.75
C LEU A 18 6.95 4.85 -4.00
N TYR A 19 5.90 4.06 -4.15
CA TYR A 19 5.79 2.77 -3.47
C TYR A 19 6.16 1.60 -4.37
N LYS A 20 6.66 1.86 -5.56
CA LYS A 20 7.06 0.81 -6.48
C LYS A 20 8.14 -0.07 -5.84
N GLY A 21 7.89 -1.37 -5.81
CA GLY A 21 8.82 -2.32 -5.20
C GLY A 21 8.69 -2.45 -3.69
N VAL A 22 7.85 -1.66 -3.06
CA VAL A 22 7.62 -1.76 -1.61
C VAL A 22 6.65 -2.90 -1.35
N LYS A 23 7.02 -3.78 -0.44
CA LYS A 23 6.15 -4.89 -0.06
C LYS A 23 5.24 -4.44 1.07
N PRO A 24 3.92 -4.57 0.91
CA PRO A 24 3.00 -4.16 1.96
C PRO A 24 2.88 -5.20 3.06
N LYS A 25 2.49 -4.73 4.23
CA LYS A 25 2.03 -5.60 5.29
C LYS A 25 0.55 -5.86 5.03
N VAL A 26 0.18 -7.11 4.91
CA VAL A 26 -1.18 -7.50 4.58
C VAL A 26 -1.83 -8.11 5.81
N SER A 27 -3.01 -7.61 6.15
CA SER A 27 -3.82 -8.19 7.20
C SER A 27 -5.25 -8.30 6.72
N GLU A 28 -6.00 -9.18 7.36
CA GLU A 28 -7.39 -9.43 7.01
C GLU A 28 -8.24 -9.24 8.25
N ASN A 29 -9.34 -8.51 8.10
CA ASN A 29 -10.25 -8.32 9.21
C ASN A 29 -11.33 -9.41 9.24
N SER A 30 -12.22 -9.35 10.23
CA SER A 30 -13.25 -10.36 10.41
C SER A 30 -14.29 -10.39 9.29
N LYS A 31 -14.34 -9.32 8.49
CA LYS A 31 -15.27 -9.22 7.36
C LYS A 31 -14.67 -9.74 6.05
N GLY A 32 -13.44 -10.22 6.09
CA GLY A 32 -12.76 -10.68 4.89
C GLY A 32 -12.12 -9.56 4.07
N GLU A 33 -12.14 -8.35 4.57
CA GLU A 33 -11.49 -7.24 3.90
C GLU A 33 -9.98 -7.28 4.15
N LEU A 34 -9.23 -6.86 3.15
CA LEU A 34 -7.78 -6.82 3.24
C LEU A 34 -7.31 -5.41 3.54
N LEU A 35 -6.37 -5.31 4.45
CA LEU A 35 -5.71 -4.05 4.74
C LEU A 35 -4.24 -4.19 4.38
N LEU A 36 -3.78 -3.37 3.46
CA LEU A 36 -2.39 -3.37 3.03
C LEU A 36 -1.75 -2.06 3.46
N VAL A 37 -0.61 -2.16 4.12
CA VAL A 37 0.12 -1.00 4.59
C VAL A 37 1.47 -0.98 3.89
N TYR A 38 1.68 0.04 3.06
CA TYR A 38 2.93 0.26 2.36
C TYR A 38 3.71 1.32 3.12
N GLU A 39 4.97 1.03 3.41
CA GLU A 39 5.83 1.97 4.13
C GLU A 39 7.10 2.19 3.33
N THR A 40 7.47 3.45 3.18
CA THR A 40 8.71 3.82 2.51
C THR A 40 9.24 5.09 3.13
N LYS A 41 10.35 5.59 2.61
CA LYS A 41 10.97 6.82 3.07
C LYS A 41 11.31 7.68 1.89
N GLU A 42 11.15 8.98 2.05
CA GLU A 42 11.53 9.94 1.03
C GLU A 42 12.62 10.84 1.61
N LYS A 43 13.66 11.07 0.84
CA LYS A 43 14.72 11.99 1.23
C LYS A 43 14.37 13.40 0.81
N THR A 44 14.50 14.32 1.74
CA THR A 44 14.32 15.73 1.44
C THR A 44 15.63 16.33 0.94
N ALA A 45 15.55 17.58 0.45
CA ALA A 45 16.73 18.30 -0.01
C ALA A 45 17.74 18.55 1.11
N ASP A 46 17.27 18.55 2.35
CA ASP A 46 18.13 18.75 3.52
C ASP A 46 18.82 17.49 3.98
N GLY A 47 18.61 16.38 3.30
CA GLY A 47 19.19 15.10 3.68
C GLY A 47 18.42 14.35 4.75
N LEU A 48 17.26 14.84 5.12
CA LEU A 48 16.41 14.18 6.09
C LEU A 48 15.58 13.10 5.40
N SER A 49 15.24 12.05 6.15
CA SER A 49 14.36 11.00 5.67
C SER A 49 12.99 11.18 6.30
N LEU A 50 11.96 11.29 5.46
CA LEU A 50 10.59 11.39 5.93
C LEU A 50 9.90 10.04 5.72
N PRO A 51 9.34 9.45 6.77
CA PRO A 51 8.59 8.21 6.61
C PRO A 51 7.28 8.47 5.90
N LEU A 52 6.97 7.62 4.92
CA LEU A 52 5.72 7.68 4.19
C LEU A 52 4.98 6.38 4.40
N GLN A 53 3.69 6.46 4.57
CA GLN A 53 2.85 5.30 4.76
C GLN A 53 1.60 5.43 3.90
N LEU A 54 1.25 4.35 3.22
CA LEU A 54 0.03 4.30 2.42
C LEU A 54 -0.80 3.12 2.91
N ARG A 55 -2.03 3.41 3.31
CA ARG A 55 -2.96 2.38 3.75
C ARG A 55 -3.97 2.13 2.65
N VAL A 56 -4.11 0.89 2.26
CA VAL A 56 -5.04 0.49 1.21
C VAL A 56 -6.01 -0.51 1.80
N LYS A 57 -7.30 -0.23 1.65
CA LYS A 57 -8.33 -1.17 2.06
C LYS A 57 -8.98 -1.75 0.80
N ALA A 58 -9.03 -3.06 0.74
CA ALA A 58 -9.58 -3.76 -0.41
C ALA A 58 -10.51 -4.86 0.05
N ASP A 59 -11.41 -5.28 -0.84
CA ASP A 59 -12.30 -6.38 -0.53
C ASP A 59 -11.66 -7.72 -0.89
N ALA A 60 -12.39 -8.81 -0.64
CA ALA A 60 -11.88 -10.15 -0.89
C ALA A 60 -11.61 -10.43 -2.37
N ALA A 61 -12.23 -9.67 -3.26
CA ALA A 61 -12.02 -9.80 -4.70
C ALA A 61 -10.81 -9.00 -5.19
N GLY A 62 -10.21 -8.19 -4.32
CA GLY A 62 -9.05 -7.39 -4.67
C GLY A 62 -9.40 -6.00 -5.19
N GLU A 63 -10.66 -5.59 -5.04
CA GLU A 63 -11.03 -4.23 -5.41
C GLU A 63 -10.68 -3.27 -4.29
N ILE A 64 -9.99 -2.20 -4.67
CA ILE A 64 -9.58 -1.19 -3.71
C ILE A 64 -10.79 -0.36 -3.33
N ARG A 65 -11.06 -0.31 -2.02
CA ARG A 65 -12.20 0.44 -1.47
C ARG A 65 -11.80 1.82 -1.02
N SER A 66 -10.61 1.93 -0.43
CA SER A 66 -10.12 3.23 0.01
C SER A 66 -8.61 3.22 0.06
N VAL A 67 -8.03 4.40 -0.11
CA VAL A 67 -6.59 4.59 -0.02
C VAL A 67 -6.37 5.83 0.82
N SER A 68 -5.56 5.72 1.86
CA SER A 68 -5.19 6.84 2.73
C SER A 68 -3.68 6.92 2.81
N GLY A 69 -3.16 8.10 2.56
CA GLY A 69 -1.73 8.34 2.70
C GLY A 69 -1.46 9.26 3.87
N SER A 70 -0.33 9.06 4.52
CA SER A 70 0.17 10.00 5.52
C SER A 70 1.46 10.62 5.02
N LYS A 71 1.60 11.88 5.30
CA LYS A 71 2.83 12.60 4.96
C LYS A 71 3.76 12.64 6.15
#